data_9614b7db577c4d55bdd0e0855aac4868
#
_entry.id   9614b7db577c4d55bdd0e0855aac4868
#
_cell.length_a   1.000
_cell.length_b   1.000
_cell.length_c   1.000
_cell.angle_alpha   90.00
_cell.angle_beta   90.00
_cell.angle_gamma   90.00
#
_symmetry.space_group_name_H-M   'P 1'
#
loop_
_entity.id
_entity.type
_entity.pdbx_description
1 polymer ?
#
loop_
_entity_poly.entity_id
_entity_poly.type
_entity_poly.pdbx_seq_one_letter_code
_entity_poly.pdbx_strand_id
1 'polypeptide(L)'
;MKPVRALTLSSVLAALSVLLLFLGSFFDVTDLAAVIVASFFVTLVMVECRGAWPWLLYISVSALSFLLLPGRFVSVEYALFGGIWPILKYWLEKLPRLPSFLLKLLVGNALAFFAAWLGLKFFGLEVPGALWLRIAAVVLWEAVLILYDFLITRLIVLWCVKYRARFRRLFR
;
A
#
# COMPACT_ATOMS: atom_id res chain seq x y z
N MET A 1 -21.37 3.15 -7.87
CA MET A 1 -21.48 1.86 -8.61
C MET A 1 -22.58 1.01 -7.98
N LYS A 2 -23.22 0.09 -8.74
CA LYS A 2 -24.13 -0.93 -8.16
C LYS A 2 -23.31 -1.87 -7.26
N PRO A 3 -23.85 -2.37 -6.14
CA PRO A 3 -23.09 -3.15 -5.16
C PRO A 3 -22.44 -4.40 -5.76
N VAL A 4 -23.12 -5.10 -6.66
CA VAL A 4 -22.60 -6.29 -7.34
C VAL A 4 -21.32 -5.98 -8.15
N ARG A 5 -21.31 -4.87 -8.89
CA ARG A 5 -20.13 -4.46 -9.68
C ARG A 5 -18.96 -4.04 -8.80
N ALA A 6 -19.23 -3.40 -7.66
CA ALA A 6 -18.20 -3.05 -6.69
C ALA A 6 -17.58 -4.31 -6.09
N LEU A 7 -18.41 -5.31 -5.77
CA LEU A 7 -17.95 -6.60 -5.28
C LEU A 7 -17.04 -7.29 -6.31
N THR A 8 -17.50 -7.43 -7.55
CA THR A 8 -16.71 -8.08 -8.62
C THR A 8 -15.37 -7.38 -8.85
N LEU A 9 -15.37 -6.04 -8.93
CA LEU A 9 -14.12 -5.29 -9.09
C LEU A 9 -13.18 -5.50 -7.92
N SER A 10 -13.69 -5.38 -6.70
CA SER A 10 -12.87 -5.57 -5.50
C SER A 10 -12.30 -6.98 -5.39
N SER A 11 -13.08 -8.01 -5.74
CA SER A 11 -12.63 -9.41 -5.71
C SER A 11 -11.53 -9.69 -6.74
N VAL A 12 -11.68 -9.19 -7.97
CA VAL A 12 -10.65 -9.33 -9.01
C VAL A 12 -9.36 -8.62 -8.61
N LEU A 13 -9.48 -7.39 -8.10
CA LEU A 13 -8.31 -6.64 -7.65
C LEU A 13 -7.67 -7.24 -6.40
N ALA A 14 -8.45 -7.86 -5.51
CA ALA A 14 -7.92 -8.60 -4.37
C ALA A 14 -7.09 -9.82 -4.84
N ALA A 15 -7.63 -10.60 -5.77
CA ALA A 15 -6.91 -11.75 -6.33
C ALA A 15 -5.60 -11.32 -7.01
N LEU A 16 -5.63 -10.24 -7.81
CA LEU A 16 -4.43 -9.69 -8.44
C LEU A 16 -3.41 -9.18 -7.40
N SER A 17 -3.88 -8.54 -6.32
CA SER A 17 -3.00 -8.09 -5.23
C SER A 17 -2.27 -9.25 -4.57
N VAL A 18 -3.02 -10.30 -4.21
CA VAL A 18 -2.43 -11.51 -3.59
C VAL A 18 -1.44 -12.19 -4.52
N LEU A 19 -1.78 -12.30 -5.81
CA LEU A 19 -0.89 -12.89 -6.82
C LEU A 19 0.41 -12.07 -6.97
N LEU A 20 0.33 -10.75 -7.01
CA LEU A 20 1.51 -9.88 -7.07
C LEU A 20 2.38 -10.00 -5.81
N LEU A 21 1.77 -9.99 -4.64
CA LEU A 21 2.49 -10.17 -3.37
C LEU A 21 3.14 -11.55 -3.30
N PHE A 22 2.44 -12.60 -3.78
CA PHE A 22 2.99 -13.94 -3.85
C PHE A 22 4.21 -14.01 -4.78
N LEU A 23 4.12 -13.43 -5.99
CA LEU A 23 5.27 -13.36 -6.91
C LEU A 23 6.42 -12.52 -6.33
N GLY A 24 6.11 -11.41 -5.65
CA GLY A 24 7.10 -10.57 -4.97
C GLY A 24 7.85 -11.33 -3.90
N SER A 25 7.15 -12.17 -3.11
CA SER A 25 7.74 -12.90 -1.98
C SER A 25 8.82 -13.94 -2.33
N PHE A 26 9.06 -14.20 -3.62
CA PHE A 26 10.17 -15.07 -4.07
C PHE A 26 11.49 -14.31 -4.23
N PHE A 27 11.47 -12.99 -4.28
CA PHE A 27 12.67 -12.19 -4.55
C PHE A 27 12.72 -11.03 -3.55
N ASP A 28 13.62 -11.04 -2.61
CA ASP A 28 13.77 -10.04 -1.54
C ASP A 28 13.86 -8.58 -2.04
N VAL A 29 14.33 -8.37 -3.29
CA VAL A 29 14.44 -7.04 -3.90
C VAL A 29 13.11 -6.53 -4.46
N THR A 30 12.18 -7.41 -4.79
CA THR A 30 10.91 -7.06 -5.44
C THR A 30 9.74 -6.91 -4.47
N ASP A 31 9.95 -7.25 -3.20
CA ASP A 31 8.93 -7.22 -2.14
C ASP A 31 8.26 -5.85 -2.05
N LEU A 32 9.04 -4.81 -1.86
CA LEU A 32 8.55 -3.44 -1.74
C LEU A 32 7.84 -2.97 -3.01
N ALA A 33 8.35 -3.34 -4.20
CA ALA A 33 7.71 -3.01 -5.46
C ALA A 33 6.34 -3.68 -5.60
N ALA A 34 6.23 -4.95 -5.23
CA ALA A 34 4.97 -5.70 -5.23
C ALA A 34 3.95 -5.07 -4.27
N VAL A 35 4.39 -4.68 -3.07
CA VAL A 35 3.57 -3.97 -2.07
C VAL A 35 3.07 -2.64 -2.62
N ILE A 36 3.92 -1.84 -3.28
CA ILE A 36 3.54 -0.56 -3.89
C ILE A 36 2.49 -0.77 -4.98
N VAL A 37 2.66 -1.76 -5.86
CA VAL A 37 1.69 -2.03 -6.93
C VAL A 37 0.37 -2.56 -6.35
N ALA A 38 0.42 -3.44 -5.35
CA ALA A 38 -0.78 -3.93 -4.68
C ALA A 38 -1.56 -2.81 -3.97
N SER A 39 -0.86 -1.83 -3.39
CA SER A 39 -1.48 -0.65 -2.77
C SER A 39 -2.24 0.23 -3.78
N PHE A 40 -1.78 0.24 -5.03
CA PHE A 40 -2.46 0.95 -6.10
C PHE A 40 -3.86 0.38 -6.37
N PHE A 41 -4.06 -0.93 -6.25
CA PHE A 41 -5.39 -1.53 -6.40
C PHE A 41 -6.35 -1.09 -5.28
N VAL A 42 -5.87 -0.92 -4.04
CA VAL A 42 -6.67 -0.32 -2.95
C VAL A 42 -7.09 1.11 -3.31
N THR A 43 -6.15 1.90 -3.83
CA THR A 43 -6.39 3.27 -4.28
C THR A 43 -7.46 3.31 -5.38
N LEU A 44 -7.40 2.39 -6.33
CA LEU A 44 -8.32 2.28 -7.45
C LEU A 44 -9.76 1.98 -6.97
N VAL A 45 -9.93 1.04 -6.05
CA VAL A 45 -11.22 0.73 -5.43
C VAL A 45 -11.73 1.94 -4.64
N MET A 46 -10.86 2.68 -3.97
CA MET A 46 -11.25 3.87 -3.21
C MET A 46 -11.81 4.98 -4.12
N VAL A 47 -11.21 5.18 -5.30
CA VAL A 47 -11.66 6.19 -6.28
C VAL A 47 -12.98 5.80 -6.95
N GLU A 48 -13.18 4.51 -7.26
CA GLU A 48 -14.35 4.05 -8.02
C GLU A 48 -15.52 3.59 -7.14
N CYS A 49 -15.27 2.92 -6.03
CA CYS A 49 -16.32 2.21 -5.29
C CYS A 49 -16.82 2.94 -4.04
N ARG A 50 -16.11 3.92 -3.49
CA ARG A 50 -16.46 4.65 -2.25
C ARG A 50 -17.03 3.75 -1.12
N GLY A 51 -17.05 4.23 0.12
CA GLY A 51 -17.61 3.50 1.26
C GLY A 51 -16.67 2.46 1.85
N ALA A 52 -17.17 1.27 2.21
CA ALA A 52 -16.42 0.23 2.90
C ALA A 52 -15.58 -0.68 1.98
N TRP A 53 -15.74 -0.61 0.66
CA TRP A 53 -15.06 -1.51 -0.29
C TRP A 53 -13.53 -1.50 -0.23
N PRO A 54 -12.86 -0.34 -0.07
CA PRO A 54 -11.41 -0.30 0.09
C PRO A 54 -10.93 -1.03 1.36
N TRP A 55 -11.68 -0.90 2.45
CA TRP A 55 -11.40 -1.61 3.70
C TRP A 55 -11.56 -3.12 3.56
N LEU A 56 -12.64 -3.56 2.89
CA LEU A 56 -12.87 -4.98 2.62
C LEU A 56 -11.75 -5.57 1.77
N LEU A 57 -11.33 -4.86 0.70
CA LEU A 57 -10.21 -5.29 -0.12
C LEU A 57 -8.93 -5.37 0.71
N TYR A 58 -8.59 -4.32 1.46
CA TYR A 58 -7.41 -4.29 2.31
C TYR A 58 -7.37 -5.46 3.31
N ILE A 59 -8.46 -5.67 4.05
CA ILE A 59 -8.55 -6.75 5.06
C ILE A 59 -8.45 -8.12 4.38
N SER A 60 -9.16 -8.33 3.26
CA SER A 60 -9.13 -9.60 2.54
C SER A 60 -7.74 -9.92 2.00
N VAL A 61 -7.05 -8.95 1.37
CA VAL A 61 -5.70 -9.15 0.86
C VAL A 61 -4.72 -9.38 1.99
N SER A 62 -4.80 -8.62 3.08
CA SER A 62 -3.95 -8.82 4.26
C SER A 62 -4.12 -10.23 4.83
N ALA A 63 -5.36 -10.67 5.07
CA ALA A 63 -5.63 -12.00 5.61
C ALA A 63 -5.13 -13.12 4.68
N LEU A 64 -5.41 -13.01 3.37
CA LEU A 64 -4.97 -13.98 2.38
C LEU A 64 -3.44 -13.99 2.22
N SER A 65 -2.79 -12.84 2.28
CA SER A 65 -1.33 -12.78 2.19
C SER A 65 -0.65 -13.46 3.38
N PHE A 66 -1.13 -13.26 4.60
CA PHE A 66 -0.63 -13.97 5.78
C PHE A 66 -0.82 -15.49 5.71
N LEU A 67 -1.88 -15.94 5.03
CA LEU A 67 -2.19 -17.37 4.90
C LEU A 67 -1.41 -18.06 3.77
N LEU A 68 -1.24 -17.37 2.64
CA LEU A 68 -0.75 -17.96 1.39
C LEU A 68 0.71 -17.67 1.08
N LEU A 69 1.27 -16.55 1.57
CA LEU A 69 2.64 -16.18 1.22
C LEU A 69 3.68 -16.95 2.03
N PRO A 70 4.72 -17.48 1.37
CA PRO A 70 5.84 -18.10 2.07
C PRO A 70 6.67 -17.07 2.84
N GLY A 71 6.88 -15.88 2.28
CA GLY A 71 7.54 -14.74 2.91
C GLY A 71 6.56 -13.91 3.73
N ARG A 72 6.37 -14.25 5.00
CA ARG A 72 5.41 -13.55 5.88
C ARG A 72 5.72 -12.08 6.10
N PHE A 73 6.97 -11.66 5.90
CA PHE A 73 7.37 -10.27 6.08
C PHE A 73 6.71 -9.35 5.03
N VAL A 74 6.60 -9.78 3.77
CA VAL A 74 5.87 -9.08 2.72
C VAL A 74 4.41 -8.84 3.11
N SER A 75 3.78 -9.81 3.79
CA SER A 75 2.41 -9.66 4.29
C SER A 75 2.32 -8.58 5.38
N VAL A 76 3.34 -8.47 6.25
CA VAL A 76 3.45 -7.41 7.26
C VAL A 76 3.64 -6.04 6.59
N GLU A 77 4.52 -5.94 5.61
CA GLU A 77 4.74 -4.71 4.86
C GLU A 77 3.48 -4.24 4.15
N TYR A 78 2.76 -5.15 3.50
CA TYR A 78 1.49 -4.82 2.87
C TYR A 78 0.45 -4.38 3.90
N ALA A 79 0.27 -5.12 5.00
CA ALA A 79 -0.73 -4.83 6.01
C ALA A 79 -0.45 -3.50 6.73
N LEU A 80 0.80 -3.23 7.09
CA LEU A 80 1.16 -2.02 7.84
C LEU A 80 1.39 -0.80 6.96
N PHE A 81 1.83 -1.00 5.72
CA PHE A 81 2.20 0.12 4.85
C PHE A 81 1.39 0.13 3.54
N GLY A 82 1.56 -0.86 2.67
CA GLY A 82 1.00 -0.82 1.32
C GLY A 82 -0.51 -0.73 1.27
N GLY A 83 -1.20 -1.57 2.04
CA GLY A 83 -2.66 -1.65 2.00
C GLY A 83 -3.37 -0.53 2.77
N ILE A 84 -2.83 -0.14 3.93
CA ILE A 84 -3.46 0.86 4.79
C ILE A 84 -3.14 2.30 4.36
N TRP A 85 -1.96 2.54 3.76
CA TRP A 85 -1.49 3.88 3.40
C TRP A 85 -2.44 4.67 2.50
N PRO A 86 -2.98 4.10 1.39
CA PRO A 86 -3.94 4.83 0.55
C PRO A 86 -5.18 5.30 1.31
N ILE A 87 -5.65 4.49 2.27
CA ILE A 87 -6.83 4.81 3.08
C ILE A 87 -6.50 5.93 4.06
N LEU A 88 -5.37 5.83 4.77
CA LEU A 88 -4.89 6.88 5.67
C LEU A 88 -4.63 8.19 4.94
N LYS A 89 -3.97 8.14 3.78
CA LYS A 89 -3.72 9.29 2.93
C LYS A 89 -5.01 10.05 2.61
N TYR A 90 -6.07 9.36 2.23
CA TYR A 90 -7.37 9.97 1.93
C TYR A 90 -7.93 10.77 3.12
N TRP A 91 -7.75 10.26 4.34
CA TRP A 91 -8.19 10.96 5.55
C TRP A 91 -7.29 12.13 5.89
N LEU A 92 -5.99 11.96 5.77
CA LEU A 92 -4.98 12.99 6.06
C LEU A 92 -5.05 14.16 5.08
N GLU A 93 -5.39 13.91 3.81
CA GLU A 93 -5.54 14.96 2.78
C GLU A 93 -6.79 15.84 2.94
N LYS A 94 -7.68 15.51 3.87
CA LYS A 94 -8.78 16.41 4.26
C LYS A 94 -8.29 17.60 5.12
N LEU A 95 -7.10 17.50 5.69
CA LEU A 95 -6.47 18.54 6.49
C LEU A 95 -5.77 19.59 5.61
N PRO A 96 -5.51 20.78 6.12
CA PRO A 96 -4.69 21.78 5.42
C PRO A 96 -3.31 21.22 5.05
N ARG A 97 -2.68 21.78 4.01
CA ARG A 97 -1.45 21.21 3.41
C ARG A 97 -0.32 20.94 4.40
N LEU A 98 -0.01 21.91 5.28
CA LEU A 98 1.09 21.77 6.25
C LEU A 98 0.85 20.66 7.27
N PRO A 99 -0.26 20.65 8.07
CA PRO A 99 -0.51 19.59 9.01
C PRO A 99 -0.70 18.22 8.34
N SER A 100 -1.27 18.16 7.13
CA SER A 100 -1.37 16.93 6.36
C SER A 100 0.01 16.33 6.05
N PHE A 101 0.96 17.15 5.61
CA PHE A 101 2.32 16.69 5.29
C PHE A 101 3.05 16.19 6.55
N LEU A 102 3.00 16.93 7.65
CA LEU A 102 3.63 16.54 8.91
C LEU A 102 3.05 15.25 9.48
N LEU A 103 1.71 15.12 9.44
CA LEU A 103 1.04 13.90 9.89
C LEU A 103 1.35 12.69 9.02
N LYS A 104 1.47 12.85 7.70
CA LYS A 104 1.90 11.78 6.80
C LYS A 104 3.30 11.28 7.16
N LEU A 105 4.26 12.18 7.38
CA LEU A 105 5.60 11.79 7.81
C LEU A 105 5.57 11.08 9.17
N LEU A 106 4.86 11.62 10.13
CA LEU A 106 4.77 11.04 11.47
C LEU A 106 4.14 9.65 11.43
N VAL A 107 3.00 9.48 10.76
CA VAL A 107 2.32 8.20 10.64
C VAL A 107 3.14 7.22 9.82
N GLY A 108 3.75 7.65 8.70
CA GLY A 108 4.60 6.80 7.87
C GLY A 108 5.80 6.27 8.66
N ASN A 109 6.47 7.11 9.43
CA ASN A 109 7.58 6.70 10.28
C ASN A 109 7.16 5.79 11.43
N ALA A 110 6.01 6.06 12.06
CA ALA A 110 5.47 5.18 13.10
C ALA A 110 5.17 3.77 12.56
N LEU A 111 4.57 3.67 11.36
CA LEU A 111 4.28 2.39 10.70
C LEU A 111 5.58 1.67 10.31
N ALA A 112 6.57 2.39 9.78
CA ALA A 112 7.87 1.84 9.44
C ALA A 112 8.62 1.33 10.66
N PHE A 113 8.64 2.11 11.73
CA PHE A 113 9.25 1.69 13.00
C PHE A 113 8.60 0.42 13.53
N PHE A 114 7.28 0.34 13.48
CA PHE A 114 6.54 -0.84 13.92
C PHE A 114 6.81 -2.06 13.03
N ALA A 115 6.86 -1.87 11.70
CA ALA A 115 7.22 -2.93 10.75
C ALA A 115 8.65 -3.42 10.97
N ALA A 116 9.61 -2.51 11.14
CA ALA A 116 11.00 -2.85 11.45
C ALA A 116 11.13 -3.60 12.77
N TRP A 117 10.43 -3.16 13.81
CA TRP A 117 10.41 -3.84 15.11
C TRP A 117 9.86 -5.27 15.02
N LEU A 118 8.78 -5.47 14.26
CA LEU A 118 8.25 -6.81 13.98
C LEU A 118 9.25 -7.65 13.20
N GLY A 119 9.89 -7.07 12.18
CA GLY A 119 10.91 -7.70 11.37
C GLY A 119 12.08 -8.21 12.19
N LEU A 120 12.60 -7.38 13.09
CA LEU A 120 13.69 -7.74 14.00
C LEU A 120 13.31 -8.85 14.99
N LYS A 121 12.09 -8.78 15.58
CA LYS A 121 11.67 -9.72 16.61
C LYS A 121 11.23 -11.09 16.07
N PHE A 122 10.51 -11.10 14.96
CA PHE A 122 9.80 -12.30 14.50
C PHE A 122 10.34 -12.86 13.19
N PHE A 123 11.04 -12.05 12.40
CA PHE A 123 11.50 -12.45 11.05
C PHE A 123 13.04 -12.52 10.92
N GLY A 124 13.76 -12.29 12.01
CA GLY A 124 15.21 -12.42 12.03
C GLY A 124 15.95 -11.39 11.19
N LEU A 125 15.35 -10.23 10.91
CA LEU A 125 16.06 -9.15 10.24
C LEU A 125 17.22 -8.66 11.10
N GLU A 126 18.36 -8.44 10.47
CA GLU A 126 19.56 -7.94 11.15
C GLU A 126 19.69 -6.43 10.96
N VAL A 127 20.02 -5.73 12.05
CA VAL A 127 20.35 -4.30 11.97
C VAL A 127 21.77 -4.15 11.45
N PRO A 128 22.00 -3.35 10.39
CA PRO A 128 23.34 -3.06 9.92
C PRO A 128 24.27 -2.59 11.06
N GLY A 129 25.44 -3.20 11.20
CA GLY A 129 26.38 -2.89 12.29
C GLY A 129 26.93 -1.46 12.18
N ALA A 130 27.21 -0.98 10.98
CA ALA A 130 27.81 0.33 10.76
C ALA A 130 26.77 1.47 10.89
N LEU A 131 27.11 2.50 11.65
CA LEU A 131 26.23 3.65 11.90
C LEU A 131 25.83 4.39 10.61
N TRP A 132 26.75 4.53 9.68
CA TRP A 132 26.46 5.20 8.40
C TRP A 132 25.42 4.45 7.55
N LEU A 133 25.39 3.11 7.61
CA LEU A 133 24.38 2.30 6.94
C LEU A 133 22.98 2.52 7.54
N ARG A 134 22.90 2.67 8.86
CA ARG A 134 21.62 2.98 9.54
C ARG A 134 21.09 4.35 9.14
N ILE A 135 21.97 5.35 9.11
CA ILE A 135 21.61 6.70 8.65
C ILE A 135 21.17 6.66 7.19
N ALA A 136 21.91 5.98 6.33
CA ALA A 136 21.55 5.84 4.93
C ALA A 136 20.17 5.14 4.74
N ALA A 137 19.89 4.10 5.53
CA ALA A 137 18.60 3.41 5.50
C ALA A 137 17.44 4.32 5.89
N VAL A 138 17.58 5.15 6.92
CA VAL A 138 16.55 6.12 7.33
C VAL A 138 16.34 7.17 6.25
N VAL A 139 17.41 7.74 5.68
CA VAL A 139 17.30 8.74 4.60
C VAL A 139 16.64 8.14 3.36
N LEU A 140 17.01 6.90 3.01
CA LEU A 140 16.39 6.19 1.88
C LEU A 140 14.91 5.92 2.13
N TRP A 141 14.54 5.54 3.35
CA TRP A 141 13.15 5.33 3.75
C TRP A 141 12.33 6.61 3.57
N GLU A 142 12.81 7.75 4.06
CA GLU A 142 12.11 9.03 3.90
C GLU A 142 11.93 9.40 2.42
N ALA A 143 12.96 9.20 1.60
CA ALA A 143 12.88 9.43 0.17
C ALA A 143 11.82 8.54 -0.50
N VAL A 144 11.80 7.25 -0.15
CA VAL A 144 10.79 6.29 -0.64
C VAL A 144 9.39 6.70 -0.21
N LEU A 145 9.19 7.09 1.04
CA LEU A 145 7.90 7.50 1.57
C LEU A 145 7.33 8.72 0.82
N ILE A 146 8.16 9.75 0.62
CA ILE A 146 7.78 10.97 -0.12
C ILE A 146 7.49 10.63 -1.59
N LEU A 147 8.35 9.84 -2.22
CA LEU A 147 8.18 9.42 -3.62
C LEU A 147 6.90 8.59 -3.79
N TYR A 148 6.63 7.67 -2.89
CA TYR A 148 5.45 6.84 -2.88
C TYR A 148 4.16 7.67 -2.71
N ASP A 149 4.15 8.65 -1.77
CA ASP A 149 3.00 9.55 -1.60
C ASP A 149 2.72 10.37 -2.87
N PHE A 150 3.79 10.88 -3.51
CA PHE A 150 3.70 11.58 -4.79
C PHE A 150 3.18 10.68 -5.91
N LEU A 151 3.71 9.46 -6.01
CA LEU A 151 3.32 8.46 -7.03
C LEU A 151 1.83 8.15 -6.94
N ILE A 152 1.31 7.83 -5.75
CA ILE A 152 -0.13 7.59 -5.54
C ILE A 152 -0.96 8.79 -6.00
N THR A 153 -0.57 10.00 -5.64
CA THR A 153 -1.28 11.21 -6.07
C THR A 153 -1.32 11.33 -7.58
N ARG A 154 -0.19 11.12 -8.25
CA ARG A 154 -0.11 11.17 -9.72
C ARG A 154 -0.93 10.08 -10.39
N LEU A 155 -0.93 8.87 -9.85
CA LEU A 155 -1.72 7.75 -10.35
C LEU A 155 -3.23 8.02 -10.23
N ILE A 156 -3.70 8.59 -9.10
CA ILE A 156 -5.10 9.01 -8.93
C ILE A 156 -5.49 10.02 -10.01
N VAL A 157 -4.66 11.05 -10.23
CA VAL A 157 -4.93 12.08 -11.23
C VAL A 157 -4.97 11.48 -12.64
N LEU A 158 -3.98 10.66 -13.01
CA LEU A 158 -3.94 9.97 -14.30
C LEU A 158 -5.17 9.07 -14.51
N TRP A 159 -5.56 8.33 -13.47
CA TRP A 159 -6.75 7.49 -13.53
C TRP A 159 -8.01 8.32 -13.76
N CYS A 160 -8.22 9.37 -12.97
CA CYS A 160 -9.39 10.22 -13.07
C CYS A 160 -9.51 10.94 -14.42
N VAL A 161 -8.39 11.43 -14.96
CA VAL A 161 -8.39 12.20 -16.22
C VAL A 161 -8.48 11.31 -17.44
N LYS A 162 -7.67 10.23 -17.49
CA LYS A 162 -7.48 9.46 -18.73
C LYS A 162 -8.32 8.18 -18.79
N TYR A 163 -8.44 7.44 -17.70
CA TYR A 163 -8.99 6.09 -17.72
C TYR A 163 -10.43 5.99 -17.22
N ARG A 164 -10.85 6.85 -16.30
CA ARG A 164 -12.16 6.78 -15.65
C ARG A 164 -13.33 6.84 -16.64
N ALA A 165 -13.23 7.68 -17.67
CA ALA A 165 -14.27 7.80 -18.69
C ALA A 165 -14.43 6.52 -19.53
N ARG A 166 -13.31 5.87 -19.89
CA ARG A 166 -13.30 4.58 -20.61
C ARG A 166 -13.79 3.45 -19.73
N PHE A 167 -13.31 3.38 -18.49
CA PHE A 167 -13.68 2.36 -17.52
C PHE A 167 -15.19 2.37 -17.25
N ARG A 168 -15.78 3.55 -17.05
CA ARG A 168 -17.23 3.68 -16.84
C ARG A 168 -18.08 3.28 -18.05
N ARG A 169 -17.56 3.39 -19.28
CA ARG A 169 -18.26 2.91 -20.49
C ARG A 169 -18.29 1.39 -20.58
N LEU A 170 -17.22 0.71 -20.17
CA LEU A 170 -17.15 -0.76 -20.16
C LEU A 170 -18.09 -1.39 -19.13
N PHE A 171 -18.43 -0.66 -18.07
CA PHE A 171 -19.28 -1.12 -16.98
C PHE A 171 -20.70 -0.49 -17.00
N ARG A 172 -21.10 0.11 -18.10
CA ARG A 172 -22.48 0.54 -18.32
C ARG A 172 -23.32 -0.62 -18.84
#